data_a0e035a3eba13fa1c3d6ced58cafd7eb
#
_entry.id   a0e035a3eba13fa1c3d6ced58cafd7eb
#
_cell.length_a   1.000
_cell.length_b   1.000
_cell.length_c   1.000
_cell.angle_alpha   90.00
_cell.angle_beta   90.00
_cell.angle_gamma   90.00
#
_symmetry.space_group_name_H-M   'P 1'
#
loop_
_entity.id
_entity.type
_entity.pdbx_description
1 polymer ?
#
loop_
_entity_poly.entity_id
_entity_poly.type
_entity_poly.pdbx_seq_one_letter_code
_entity_poly.pdbx_strand_id
1 'polypeptide(L)'
;MIAEIHGGHGVGCPVCSGPMKHCFSAQVLCKYQADYEVCDQCGYLRAHDPHWLNEAYTSAIAAADTGLVMRNLAVASKLAGVLYWVLGERGKGIYLDAAGGYGMLTRLMRDFGFDFYWADKYCNNQLVPGFEYKPQQGPCNAVTAIEVFEHLTDPAAFIKETLEFSGARTLIFTTELYVGDPPEPESWWYYAFATGQHIGFFQRRTLETLGKKLGLHVSSANGIHIFSDRRIDESILRIVTGRWVSRAAPWWVRRRLGSKTFSDHELMLQKIG
;
A
#
# COMPACT_ATOMS: atom_id res chain seq x y z
N MET A 1 1.37 -3.72 15.88
CA MET A 1 1.05 -2.31 16.19
C MET A 1 1.56 -1.50 15.02
N ILE A 2 0.68 -1.07 14.14
CA ILE A 2 1.04 -0.27 12.94
C ILE A 2 0.94 1.20 13.39
N ALA A 3 1.89 2.05 12.94
CA ALA A 3 2.12 3.42 13.40
C ALA A 3 0.83 4.23 13.62
N GLU A 4 0.80 5.04 14.66
CA GLU A 4 -0.29 5.99 14.91
C GLU A 4 -0.31 7.05 13.79
N ILE A 5 -1.51 7.36 13.30
CA ILE A 5 -1.71 8.46 12.35
C ILE A 5 -1.38 9.83 13.00
N HIS A 6 -1.11 9.86 14.32
CA HIS A 6 -0.80 11.03 15.11
C HIS A 6 0.66 11.05 15.57
N GLY A 7 1.57 11.44 14.71
CA GLY A 7 2.95 11.77 15.08
C GLY A 7 3.16 13.29 15.06
N GLY A 8 3.75 13.86 16.11
CA GLY A 8 4.04 15.27 16.23
C GLY A 8 4.84 15.83 15.04
N HIS A 9 4.42 16.97 14.52
CA HIS A 9 5.01 17.61 13.36
C HIS A 9 6.39 18.19 13.67
N GLY A 10 7.45 17.47 13.29
CA GLY A 10 8.81 18.02 13.23
C GLY A 10 8.90 19.14 12.20
N VAL A 11 9.76 20.13 12.45
CA VAL A 11 9.98 21.33 11.60
C VAL A 11 10.52 20.98 10.19
N GLY A 12 10.72 19.72 9.83
CA GLY A 12 11.31 19.29 8.57
C GLY A 12 10.55 18.18 7.85
N CYS A 13 11.03 17.82 6.69
CA CYS A 13 10.49 16.74 5.87
C CYS A 13 10.59 15.38 6.59
N PRO A 14 9.52 14.61 6.77
CA PRO A 14 9.55 13.32 7.46
C PRO A 14 10.37 12.27 6.69
N VAL A 15 10.57 12.48 5.39
CA VAL A 15 11.35 11.58 4.53
C VAL A 15 12.85 11.83 4.68
N CYS A 16 13.33 13.07 4.50
CA CYS A 16 14.76 13.39 4.42
C CYS A 16 15.24 14.40 5.45
N SER A 17 14.38 14.90 6.32
CA SER A 17 14.65 15.98 7.29
C SER A 17 15.03 17.34 6.67
N GLY A 18 14.92 17.49 5.36
CA GLY A 18 15.17 18.73 4.65
C GLY A 18 14.08 19.78 4.91
N PRO A 19 14.31 21.05 4.52
CA PRO A 19 13.31 22.12 4.68
C PRO A 19 12.09 21.86 3.82
N MET A 20 10.93 22.24 4.35
CA MET A 20 9.66 22.25 3.65
C MET A 20 9.33 23.69 3.24
N LYS A 21 8.72 23.87 2.07
CA LYS A 21 8.26 25.16 1.56
C LYS A 21 6.77 25.12 1.28
N HIS A 22 6.05 26.16 1.65
CA HIS A 22 4.65 26.31 1.26
C HIS A 22 4.53 26.19 -0.27
N CYS A 23 3.55 25.43 -0.73
CA CYS A 23 3.30 25.18 -2.13
C CYS A 23 1.97 25.80 -2.57
N PHE A 24 0.88 25.41 -1.92
CA PHE A 24 -0.46 25.94 -2.15
C PHE A 24 -1.36 25.71 -0.93
N SER A 25 -2.54 26.32 -0.94
CA SER A 25 -3.59 26.08 0.04
C SER A 25 -4.85 25.58 -0.66
N ALA A 26 -5.59 24.66 -0.03
CA ALA A 26 -6.82 24.09 -0.59
C ALA A 26 -7.87 23.85 0.49
N GLN A 27 -9.14 23.79 0.10
CA GLN A 27 -10.23 23.46 1.01
C GLN A 27 -10.41 21.94 1.11
N VAL A 28 -10.30 21.40 2.32
CA VAL A 28 -10.41 19.97 2.60
C VAL A 28 -11.72 19.70 3.35
N LEU A 29 -12.38 18.54 3.05
CA LEU A 29 -13.70 18.16 3.58
C LEU A 29 -14.79 19.22 3.33
N CYS A 30 -14.59 20.10 2.31
CA CYS A 30 -15.43 21.28 2.06
C CYS A 30 -15.56 22.23 3.26
N LYS A 31 -14.63 22.19 4.21
CA LYS A 31 -14.75 22.83 5.52
C LYS A 31 -13.45 23.47 6.00
N TYR A 32 -12.33 22.78 5.89
CA TYR A 32 -11.05 23.21 6.45
C TYR A 32 -10.16 23.83 5.39
N GLN A 33 -9.55 24.97 5.69
CA GLN A 33 -8.45 25.50 4.88
C GLN A 33 -7.17 24.77 5.31
N ALA A 34 -6.50 24.13 4.36
CA ALA A 34 -5.29 23.36 4.58
C ALA A 34 -4.14 23.90 3.72
N ASP A 35 -2.97 24.02 4.32
CA ASP A 35 -1.75 24.37 3.61
C ASP A 35 -0.99 23.11 3.19
N TYR A 36 -0.43 23.13 1.99
CA TYR A 36 0.40 22.06 1.46
C TYR A 36 1.82 22.56 1.28
N GLU A 37 2.77 21.73 1.67
CA GLU A 37 4.19 22.04 1.62
C GLU A 37 4.99 20.96 0.91
N VAL A 38 6.00 21.37 0.16
CA VAL A 38 6.87 20.47 -0.62
C VAL A 38 8.31 20.55 -0.15
N CYS A 39 8.99 19.42 -0.15
CA CYS A 39 10.42 19.31 0.11
C CYS A 39 11.22 19.41 -1.19
N ASP A 40 12.00 20.46 -1.38
CA ASP A 40 12.85 20.64 -2.57
C ASP A 40 13.90 19.51 -2.74
N GLN A 41 14.35 18.92 -1.63
CA GLN A 41 15.40 17.89 -1.67
C GLN A 41 14.89 16.55 -2.19
N CYS A 42 13.76 16.06 -1.67
CA CYS A 42 13.26 14.72 -2.03
C CYS A 42 11.93 14.73 -2.80
N GLY A 43 11.27 15.89 -2.96
CA GLY A 43 10.00 15.98 -3.64
C GLY A 43 8.82 15.41 -2.87
N TYR A 44 8.93 15.23 -1.56
CA TYR A 44 7.77 14.86 -0.74
C TYR A 44 6.86 16.06 -0.59
N LEU A 45 5.61 15.90 -0.94
CA LEU A 45 4.56 16.92 -0.78
C LEU A 45 3.58 16.43 0.28
N ARG A 46 3.20 17.27 1.23
CA ARG A 46 2.26 16.90 2.29
C ARG A 46 1.31 18.03 2.67
N ALA A 47 0.18 17.64 3.24
CA ALA A 47 -0.63 18.58 4.03
C ALA A 47 0.13 18.98 5.31
N HIS A 48 0.17 20.27 5.60
CA HIS A 48 0.71 20.81 6.86
C HIS A 48 -0.35 20.64 7.95
N ASP A 49 0.02 20.04 9.09
CA ASP A 49 -0.86 19.82 10.26
C ASP A 49 -2.29 19.35 9.92
N PRO A 50 -2.47 18.12 9.44
CA PRO A 50 -3.77 17.61 9.00
C PRO A 50 -4.69 17.27 10.19
N HIS A 51 -5.11 18.27 10.96
CA HIS A 51 -5.91 18.18 12.18
C HIS A 51 -7.31 17.58 11.96
N TRP A 52 -7.80 17.51 10.74
CA TRP A 52 -9.12 16.97 10.35
C TRP A 52 -9.16 15.45 10.18
N LEU A 53 -8.04 14.74 10.33
CA LEU A 53 -7.97 13.30 10.05
C LEU A 53 -8.96 12.47 10.86
N ASN A 54 -9.23 12.83 12.12
CA ASN A 54 -10.23 12.14 12.92
C ASN A 54 -11.63 12.20 12.29
N GLU A 55 -11.97 13.31 11.64
CA GLU A 55 -13.24 13.45 10.91
C GLU A 55 -13.20 12.71 9.56
N ALA A 56 -12.07 12.76 8.85
CA ALA A 56 -11.88 12.06 7.58
C ALA A 56 -11.98 10.53 7.71
N TYR A 57 -11.65 9.98 8.89
CA TYR A 57 -11.66 8.53 9.17
C TYR A 57 -12.83 8.08 10.05
N THR A 58 -13.96 8.77 10.04
CA THR A 58 -15.22 8.25 10.63
C THR A 58 -15.66 6.95 9.95
N SER A 59 -15.25 6.73 8.70
CA SER A 59 -15.30 5.46 7.99
C SER A 59 -13.93 5.21 7.35
N ALA A 60 -13.38 4.01 7.52
CA ALA A 60 -12.08 3.65 6.93
C ALA A 60 -12.10 3.63 5.40
N ILE A 61 -13.26 3.39 4.79
CA ILE A 61 -13.48 3.48 3.36
C ILE A 61 -14.50 4.60 3.10
N ALA A 62 -14.09 5.61 2.33
CA ALA A 62 -14.97 6.71 1.97
C ALA A 62 -16.12 6.20 1.08
N ALA A 63 -17.34 6.70 1.32
CA ALA A 63 -18.49 6.36 0.48
C ALA A 63 -18.30 6.75 -1.00
N ALA A 64 -17.44 7.72 -1.26
CA ALA A 64 -17.06 8.15 -2.61
C ALA A 64 -16.07 7.19 -3.32
N ASP A 65 -15.46 6.22 -2.61
CA ASP A 65 -14.55 5.24 -3.22
C ASP A 65 -15.31 4.13 -3.96
N THR A 66 -15.97 4.52 -5.02
CA THR A 66 -16.70 3.59 -5.91
C THR A 66 -15.77 2.70 -6.74
N GLY A 67 -14.47 3.02 -6.78
CA GLY A 67 -13.43 2.28 -7.52
C GLY A 67 -12.83 1.10 -6.76
N LEU A 68 -13.14 0.92 -5.48
CA LEU A 68 -12.51 -0.05 -4.58
C LEU A 68 -12.38 -1.47 -5.17
N VAL A 69 -13.49 -2.04 -5.65
CA VAL A 69 -13.51 -3.43 -6.17
C VAL A 69 -12.66 -3.55 -7.44
N MET A 70 -12.83 -2.63 -8.39
CA MET A 70 -12.10 -2.65 -9.67
C MET A 70 -10.59 -2.46 -9.46
N ARG A 71 -10.21 -1.56 -8.55
CA ARG A 71 -8.82 -1.33 -8.15
C ARG A 71 -8.20 -2.57 -7.51
N ASN A 72 -8.89 -3.20 -6.55
CA ASN A 72 -8.42 -4.43 -5.93
C ASN A 72 -8.24 -5.58 -6.95
N LEU A 73 -9.16 -5.76 -7.89
CA LEU A 73 -9.04 -6.76 -8.96
C LEU A 73 -7.82 -6.49 -9.86
N ALA A 74 -7.61 -5.23 -10.24
CA ALA A 74 -6.48 -4.84 -11.09
C ALA A 74 -5.14 -5.04 -10.37
N VAL A 75 -5.05 -4.64 -9.09
CA VAL A 75 -3.85 -4.81 -8.26
C VAL A 75 -3.58 -6.29 -8.00
N ALA A 76 -4.59 -7.08 -7.59
CA ALA A 76 -4.45 -8.52 -7.36
C ALA A 76 -3.93 -9.23 -8.62
N SER A 77 -4.38 -8.82 -9.80
CA SER A 77 -3.93 -9.38 -11.08
C SER A 77 -2.44 -9.09 -11.35
N LYS A 78 -1.95 -7.90 -11.04
CA LYS A 78 -0.52 -7.56 -11.13
C LYS A 78 0.30 -8.31 -10.08
N LEU A 79 -0.19 -8.34 -8.83
CA LEU A 79 0.46 -9.03 -7.71
C LEU A 79 0.61 -10.52 -7.96
N ALA A 80 -0.37 -11.18 -8.58
CA ALA A 80 -0.26 -12.59 -8.95
C ALA A 80 1.01 -12.87 -9.77
N GLY A 81 1.29 -12.02 -10.77
CA GLY A 81 2.51 -12.12 -11.55
C GLY A 81 3.77 -11.75 -10.76
N VAL A 82 3.73 -10.68 -9.98
CA VAL A 82 4.88 -10.22 -9.19
C VAL A 82 5.32 -11.28 -8.18
N LEU A 83 4.40 -11.81 -7.39
CA LEU A 83 4.71 -12.82 -6.37
C LEU A 83 5.18 -14.14 -6.99
N TYR A 84 4.66 -14.48 -8.16
CA TYR A 84 5.00 -15.76 -8.78
C TYR A 84 6.31 -15.72 -9.58
N TRP A 85 6.55 -14.67 -10.38
CA TRP A 85 7.68 -14.62 -11.31
C TRP A 85 8.81 -13.68 -10.87
N VAL A 86 8.49 -12.57 -10.17
CA VAL A 86 9.49 -11.55 -9.84
C VAL A 86 10.19 -11.86 -8.52
N LEU A 87 9.45 -12.27 -7.47
CA LEU A 87 10.07 -12.57 -6.17
C LEU A 87 10.80 -13.92 -6.13
N GLY A 88 10.62 -14.78 -7.13
CA GLY A 88 11.43 -15.98 -7.33
C GLY A 88 11.00 -17.22 -6.57
N GLU A 89 10.02 -17.14 -5.68
CA GLU A 89 9.57 -18.29 -4.85
C GLU A 89 8.35 -19.01 -5.45
N ARG A 90 7.96 -18.64 -6.64
CA ARG A 90 6.81 -19.20 -7.38
C ARG A 90 5.52 -19.23 -6.55
N GLY A 91 5.31 -18.18 -5.76
CA GLY A 91 4.12 -18.01 -4.94
C GLY A 91 4.05 -18.87 -3.66
N LYS A 92 5.14 -19.55 -3.31
CA LYS A 92 5.24 -20.31 -2.04
C LYS A 92 5.52 -19.36 -0.87
N GLY A 93 5.11 -19.78 0.32
CA GLY A 93 5.32 -19.04 1.56
C GLY A 93 4.13 -18.20 1.96
N ILE A 94 4.31 -17.39 2.99
CA ILE A 94 3.28 -16.57 3.64
C ILE A 94 3.37 -15.13 3.13
N TYR A 95 2.23 -14.52 2.89
CA TYR A 95 2.11 -13.14 2.46
C TYR A 95 1.14 -12.40 3.39
N LEU A 96 1.41 -11.12 3.63
CA LEU A 96 0.58 -10.28 4.47
C LEU A 96 0.02 -9.10 3.68
N ASP A 97 -1.25 -8.83 3.84
CA ASP A 97 -1.90 -7.60 3.41
C ASP A 97 -2.00 -6.66 4.63
N ALA A 98 -1.06 -5.74 4.75
CA ALA A 98 -1.02 -4.77 5.83
C ALA A 98 -1.92 -3.58 5.48
N ALA A 99 -2.74 -3.13 6.44
CA ALA A 99 -3.83 -2.19 6.21
C ALA A 99 -4.81 -2.69 5.13
N GLY A 100 -5.17 -3.98 5.22
CA GLY A 100 -5.94 -4.71 4.22
C GLY A 100 -7.45 -4.35 4.15
N GLY A 101 -7.89 -3.31 4.84
CA GLY A 101 -9.27 -2.86 4.84
C GLY A 101 -10.24 -3.98 5.24
N TYR A 102 -11.28 -4.20 4.46
CA TYR A 102 -12.26 -5.29 4.70
C TYR A 102 -11.77 -6.68 4.25
N GLY A 103 -10.53 -6.83 3.76
CA GLY A 103 -9.92 -8.10 3.36
C GLY A 103 -10.13 -8.48 1.90
N MET A 104 -10.52 -7.54 1.03
CA MET A 104 -10.78 -7.81 -0.39
C MET A 104 -9.56 -8.36 -1.11
N LEU A 105 -8.42 -7.69 -1.01
CA LEU A 105 -7.18 -8.14 -1.66
C LEU A 105 -6.76 -9.50 -1.13
N THR A 106 -6.76 -9.69 0.18
CA THR A 106 -6.42 -10.98 0.81
C THR A 106 -7.31 -12.10 0.26
N ARG A 107 -8.63 -11.90 0.13
CA ARG A 107 -9.54 -12.90 -0.43
C ARG A 107 -9.20 -13.23 -1.88
N LEU A 108 -8.98 -12.24 -2.72
CA LEU A 108 -8.62 -12.43 -4.13
C LEU A 108 -7.30 -13.19 -4.29
N MET A 109 -6.30 -12.87 -3.47
CA MET A 109 -5.00 -13.55 -3.54
C MET A 109 -5.09 -15.01 -3.08
N ARG A 110 -5.92 -15.31 -2.07
CA ARG A 110 -6.22 -16.70 -1.66
C ARG A 110 -6.97 -17.46 -2.76
N ASP A 111 -7.87 -16.81 -3.47
CA ASP A 111 -8.57 -17.42 -4.62
C ASP A 111 -7.62 -17.71 -5.80
N PHE A 112 -6.51 -16.99 -5.92
CA PHE A 112 -5.43 -17.29 -6.87
C PHE A 112 -4.46 -18.36 -6.38
N GLY A 113 -4.56 -18.78 -5.09
CA GLY A 113 -3.80 -19.89 -4.52
C GLY A 113 -2.66 -19.47 -3.59
N PHE A 114 -2.43 -18.17 -3.38
CA PHE A 114 -1.40 -17.70 -2.44
C PHE A 114 -1.84 -17.86 -0.98
N ASP A 115 -0.89 -18.06 -0.10
CA ASP A 115 -1.15 -18.11 1.34
C ASP A 115 -1.09 -16.69 1.93
N PHE A 116 -2.14 -15.93 1.70
CA PHE A 116 -2.29 -14.55 2.13
C PHE A 116 -3.01 -14.44 3.46
N TYR A 117 -2.52 -13.56 4.31
CA TYR A 117 -3.11 -13.19 5.60
C TYR A 117 -3.40 -11.70 5.64
N TRP A 118 -4.28 -11.31 6.53
CA TRP A 118 -4.79 -9.96 6.70
C TRP A 118 -4.34 -9.35 8.02
N ALA A 119 -4.02 -8.06 8.01
CA ALA A 119 -3.92 -7.23 9.20
C ALA A 119 -4.39 -5.80 8.90
N ASP A 120 -5.21 -5.26 9.77
CA ASP A 120 -5.63 -3.86 9.72
C ASP A 120 -5.91 -3.36 11.14
N LYS A 121 -5.61 -2.09 11.42
CA LYS A 121 -5.81 -1.47 12.72
C LYS A 121 -7.21 -0.83 12.85
N TYR A 122 -7.76 -0.39 11.73
CA TYR A 122 -8.95 0.47 11.69
C TYR A 122 -10.18 -0.23 11.11
N CYS A 123 -9.97 -1.29 10.35
CA CYS A 123 -11.05 -2.07 9.73
C CYS A 123 -11.30 -3.38 10.44
N ASN A 124 -12.54 -3.85 10.35
CA ASN A 124 -12.90 -5.22 10.71
C ASN A 124 -12.72 -6.14 9.49
N ASN A 125 -12.13 -7.30 9.70
CA ASN A 125 -12.02 -8.33 8.67
C ASN A 125 -13.41 -8.88 8.32
N GLN A 126 -13.92 -8.58 7.15
CA GLN A 126 -15.26 -9.02 6.71
C GLN A 126 -15.20 -10.14 5.68
N LEU A 127 -14.17 -10.16 4.82
CA LEU A 127 -14.12 -11.04 3.65
C LEU A 127 -13.21 -12.26 3.83
N VAL A 128 -12.35 -12.24 4.87
CA VAL A 128 -11.41 -13.33 5.16
C VAL A 128 -11.31 -13.63 6.67
N PRO A 129 -12.44 -13.74 7.39
CA PRO A 129 -12.39 -14.06 8.82
C PRO A 129 -11.67 -15.39 9.02
N GLY A 130 -10.78 -15.42 10.05
CA GLY A 130 -9.97 -16.59 10.36
C GLY A 130 -8.62 -16.65 9.64
N PHE A 131 -8.30 -15.65 8.80
CA PHE A 131 -7.02 -15.48 8.12
C PHE A 131 -6.28 -14.20 8.55
N GLU A 132 -6.48 -13.78 9.79
CA GLU A 132 -5.69 -12.73 10.44
C GLU A 132 -4.25 -13.22 10.65
N TYR A 133 -3.28 -12.35 10.31
CA TYR A 133 -1.87 -12.66 10.51
C TYR A 133 -1.51 -12.63 11.99
N LYS A 134 -0.77 -13.66 12.40
CA LYS A 134 -0.17 -13.75 13.74
C LYS A 134 1.32 -14.07 13.57
N PRO A 135 2.24 -13.36 14.26
CA PRO A 135 3.69 -13.59 14.13
C PRO A 135 4.15 -15.04 14.36
N GLN A 136 3.37 -15.81 15.12
CA GLN A 136 3.63 -17.25 15.37
C GLN A 136 3.51 -18.10 14.09
N GLN A 137 2.90 -17.61 13.04
CA GLN A 137 2.81 -18.31 11.73
C GLN A 137 4.15 -18.29 10.98
N GLY A 138 5.12 -17.49 11.44
CA GLY A 138 6.43 -17.33 10.83
C GLY A 138 6.53 -16.08 9.95
N PRO A 139 7.75 -15.76 9.46
CA PRO A 139 7.99 -14.57 8.67
C PRO A 139 7.30 -14.63 7.32
N CYS A 140 6.81 -13.48 6.86
CA CYS A 140 6.22 -13.34 5.54
C CYS A 140 7.31 -13.22 4.46
N ASN A 141 7.04 -13.78 3.28
CA ASN A 141 7.89 -13.63 2.10
C ASN A 141 7.81 -12.21 1.51
N ALA A 142 6.62 -11.62 1.58
CA ALA A 142 6.40 -10.22 1.27
C ALA A 142 5.15 -9.69 1.97
N VAL A 143 5.10 -8.36 2.12
CA VAL A 143 3.94 -7.62 2.61
C VAL A 143 3.40 -6.74 1.51
N THR A 144 2.08 -6.59 1.44
CA THR A 144 1.41 -5.57 0.61
C THR A 144 0.85 -4.45 1.46
N ALA A 145 0.87 -3.22 0.95
CA ALA A 145 0.22 -2.03 1.51
C ALA A 145 -0.39 -1.21 0.35
N ILE A 146 -1.62 -1.54 0.00
CA ILE A 146 -2.26 -1.02 -1.21
C ILE A 146 -3.12 0.19 -0.89
N GLU A 147 -2.82 1.34 -1.54
CA GLU A 147 -3.47 2.63 -1.28
C GLU A 147 -3.37 3.01 0.21
N VAL A 148 -2.14 3.06 0.73
CA VAL A 148 -1.86 3.35 2.13
C VAL A 148 -0.91 4.53 2.27
N PHE A 149 0.08 4.65 1.39
CA PHE A 149 1.18 5.60 1.54
C PHE A 149 0.72 7.06 1.55
N GLU A 150 -0.28 7.40 0.77
CA GLU A 150 -0.90 8.72 0.71
C GLU A 150 -1.62 9.15 2.00
N HIS A 151 -1.87 8.20 2.88
CA HIS A 151 -2.52 8.41 4.18
C HIS A 151 -1.54 8.55 5.37
N LEU A 152 -0.24 8.36 5.13
CA LEU A 152 0.75 8.27 6.19
C LEU A 152 1.34 9.65 6.55
N THR A 153 1.37 9.95 7.82
CA THR A 153 2.12 11.10 8.36
C THR A 153 3.62 10.82 8.44
N ASP A 154 4.01 9.57 8.73
CA ASP A 154 5.39 9.09 8.75
C ASP A 154 5.54 7.79 7.94
N PRO A 155 5.82 7.89 6.63
CA PRO A 155 5.99 6.70 5.79
C PRO A 155 7.23 5.86 6.17
N ALA A 156 8.28 6.47 6.75
CA ALA A 156 9.47 5.72 7.16
C ALA A 156 9.19 4.82 8.37
N ALA A 157 8.48 5.33 9.36
CA ALA A 157 8.04 4.56 10.53
C ALA A 157 7.12 3.40 10.09
N PHE A 158 6.14 3.66 9.22
CA PHE A 158 5.23 2.64 8.69
C PHE A 158 5.98 1.50 8.00
N ILE A 159 6.93 1.81 7.11
CA ILE A 159 7.73 0.78 6.41
C ILE A 159 8.48 -0.08 7.43
N LYS A 160 9.18 0.55 8.38
CA LYS A 160 9.97 -0.14 9.40
C LYS A 160 9.11 -1.07 10.25
N GLU A 161 8.04 -0.54 10.84
CA GLU A 161 7.14 -1.30 11.71
C GLU A 161 6.45 -2.46 10.98
N THR A 162 6.04 -2.24 9.73
CA THR A 162 5.38 -3.27 8.92
C THR A 162 6.34 -4.42 8.59
N LEU A 163 7.58 -4.12 8.21
CA LEU A 163 8.60 -5.13 7.94
C LEU A 163 9.02 -5.87 9.22
N GLU A 164 9.18 -5.17 10.34
CA GLU A 164 9.48 -5.78 11.64
C GLU A 164 8.34 -6.68 12.12
N PHE A 165 7.08 -6.22 12.05
CA PHE A 165 5.90 -6.99 12.47
C PHE A 165 5.74 -8.29 11.67
N SER A 166 5.96 -8.24 10.38
CA SER A 166 5.77 -9.37 9.47
C SER A 166 7.01 -10.26 9.32
N GLY A 167 8.19 -9.80 9.76
CA GLY A 167 9.47 -10.45 9.48
C GLY A 167 9.85 -10.46 7.99
N ALA A 168 9.10 -9.75 7.15
CA ALA A 168 9.36 -9.67 5.72
C ALA A 168 10.53 -8.75 5.39
N ARG A 169 11.17 -8.98 4.24
CA ARG A 169 12.22 -8.12 3.68
C ARG A 169 11.79 -7.39 2.41
N THR A 170 10.53 -7.55 2.03
CA THR A 170 9.95 -6.97 0.82
C THR A 170 8.57 -6.41 1.13
N LEU A 171 8.39 -5.11 0.84
CA LEU A 171 7.11 -4.41 0.92
C LEU A 171 6.70 -3.98 -0.49
N ILE A 172 5.52 -4.41 -0.93
CA ILE A 172 4.92 -4.07 -2.22
C ILE A 172 3.75 -3.12 -1.95
N PHE A 173 3.72 -1.98 -2.61
CA PHE A 173 2.69 -0.99 -2.36
C PHE A 173 2.26 -0.26 -3.63
N THR A 174 1.15 0.42 -3.54
CA THR A 174 0.67 1.36 -4.55
C THR A 174 0.56 2.75 -3.95
N THR A 175 0.82 3.75 -4.73
CA THR A 175 0.51 5.17 -4.54
C THR A 175 0.72 5.86 -5.88
N GLU A 176 0.04 6.97 -6.14
CA GLU A 176 0.25 7.71 -7.38
C GLU A 176 1.48 8.61 -7.26
N LEU A 177 2.36 8.57 -8.25
CA LEU A 177 3.56 9.41 -8.26
C LEU A 177 3.36 10.61 -9.16
N TYR A 178 3.69 11.81 -8.66
CA TYR A 178 3.75 12.99 -9.51
C TYR A 178 5.18 13.23 -10.06
N VAL A 179 5.29 13.96 -11.15
CA VAL A 179 6.55 14.25 -11.85
C VAL A 179 6.70 15.75 -12.02
N GLY A 180 7.91 16.27 -11.82
CA GLY A 180 8.18 17.70 -11.92
C GLY A 180 7.72 18.47 -10.69
N ASP A 181 7.10 19.64 -10.92
CA ASP A 181 6.52 20.43 -9.84
C ASP A 181 5.23 19.79 -9.30
N PRO A 182 4.82 20.11 -8.05
CA PRO A 182 3.53 19.68 -7.53
C PRO A 182 2.39 20.02 -8.48
N PRO A 183 1.48 19.07 -8.78
CA PRO A 183 0.35 19.35 -9.65
C PRO A 183 -0.53 20.47 -9.11
N GLU A 184 -1.13 21.26 -9.99
CA GLU A 184 -2.12 22.28 -9.60
C GLU A 184 -3.30 21.61 -8.87
N PRO A 185 -3.79 22.19 -7.78
CA PRO A 185 -4.82 21.60 -6.92
C PRO A 185 -6.06 21.10 -7.67
N GLU A 186 -6.55 21.86 -8.66
CA GLU A 186 -7.74 21.52 -9.44
C GLU A 186 -7.49 20.52 -10.56
N SER A 187 -6.22 20.28 -10.92
CA SER A 187 -5.83 19.43 -12.06
C SER A 187 -5.58 17.98 -11.70
N TRP A 188 -5.37 17.67 -10.43
CA TRP A 188 -5.00 16.33 -10.00
C TRP A 188 -5.98 15.72 -9.00
N TRP A 189 -6.80 14.82 -9.48
CA TRP A 189 -7.84 14.13 -8.71
C TRP A 189 -7.32 13.41 -7.46
N TYR A 190 -6.03 13.00 -7.48
CA TYR A 190 -5.42 12.20 -6.41
C TYR A 190 -5.24 12.97 -5.09
N TYR A 191 -5.33 14.28 -5.10
CA TYR A 191 -5.39 15.07 -3.86
C TYR A 191 -6.59 14.70 -2.98
N ALA A 192 -7.68 14.27 -3.59
CA ALA A 192 -8.89 13.80 -2.90
C ALA A 192 -9.37 14.74 -1.77
N PHE A 193 -9.31 16.05 -2.00
CA PHE A 193 -9.64 17.07 -0.99
C PHE A 193 -11.01 16.88 -0.35
N ALA A 194 -11.99 16.40 -1.11
CA ALA A 194 -13.34 16.17 -0.60
C ALA A 194 -13.41 15.10 0.51
N THR A 195 -12.51 14.12 0.50
CA THR A 195 -12.44 13.08 1.54
C THR A 195 -11.46 13.43 2.66
N GLY A 196 -10.48 14.28 2.37
CA GLY A 196 -9.45 14.72 3.31
C GLY A 196 -8.49 13.61 3.78
N GLN A 197 -8.53 12.43 3.16
CA GLN A 197 -7.75 11.27 3.60
C GLN A 197 -6.34 11.24 3.00
N HIS A 198 -6.12 11.84 1.81
CA HIS A 198 -4.81 11.90 1.20
C HIS A 198 -4.03 13.12 1.71
N ILE A 199 -2.97 12.85 2.45
CA ILE A 199 -2.15 13.87 3.11
C ILE A 199 -0.68 13.87 2.70
N GLY A 200 -0.21 12.82 2.01
CA GLY A 200 1.17 12.66 1.57
C GLY A 200 1.27 12.23 0.10
N PHE A 201 2.15 12.89 -0.67
CA PHE A 201 2.29 12.64 -2.10
C PHE A 201 3.75 12.51 -2.47
N PHE A 202 4.04 11.61 -3.39
CA PHE A 202 5.38 11.10 -3.62
C PHE A 202 5.85 11.34 -5.06
N GLN A 203 7.14 11.52 -5.20
CA GLN A 203 7.87 11.37 -6.45
C GLN A 203 8.70 10.09 -6.42
N ARG A 204 9.21 9.67 -7.56
CA ARG A 204 10.19 8.59 -7.61
C ARG A 204 11.39 8.86 -6.69
N ARG A 205 11.96 10.08 -6.74
CA ARG A 205 13.08 10.48 -5.88
C ARG A 205 12.75 10.46 -4.39
N THR A 206 11.47 10.65 -4.02
CA THR A 206 11.00 10.51 -2.63
C THR A 206 11.13 9.06 -2.16
N LEU A 207 10.66 8.12 -2.98
CA LEU A 207 10.78 6.69 -2.69
C LEU A 207 12.23 6.24 -2.62
N GLU A 208 13.08 6.72 -3.54
CA GLU A 208 14.52 6.43 -3.53
C GLU A 208 15.20 6.95 -2.27
N THR A 209 14.80 8.13 -1.78
CA THR A 209 15.29 8.70 -0.53
C THR A 209 14.86 7.88 0.69
N LEU A 210 13.59 7.44 0.74
CA LEU A 210 13.09 6.51 1.76
C LEU A 210 13.85 5.19 1.74
N GLY A 211 14.02 4.59 0.57
CA GLY A 211 14.77 3.36 0.41
C GLY A 211 16.20 3.49 0.91
N LYS A 212 16.91 4.55 0.52
CA LYS A 212 18.28 4.83 0.99
C LYS A 212 18.34 4.99 2.51
N LYS A 213 17.39 5.74 3.12
CA LYS A 213 17.32 5.94 4.57
C LYS A 213 17.12 4.63 5.33
N LEU A 214 16.38 3.70 4.75
CA LEU A 214 16.01 2.43 5.38
C LEU A 214 16.90 1.25 4.94
N GLY A 215 17.91 1.48 4.09
CA GLY A 215 18.78 0.42 3.57
C GLY A 215 18.08 -0.53 2.60
N LEU A 216 17.04 -0.05 1.90
CA LEU A 216 16.23 -0.83 0.96
C LEU A 216 16.43 -0.34 -0.48
N HIS A 217 16.38 -1.28 -1.42
CA HIS A 217 16.29 -0.97 -2.84
C HIS A 217 14.85 -0.64 -3.23
N VAL A 218 14.70 0.28 -4.18
CA VAL A 218 13.40 0.69 -4.74
C VAL A 218 13.29 0.19 -6.17
N SER A 219 12.17 -0.41 -6.52
CA SER A 219 11.80 -0.76 -7.89
C SER A 219 10.36 -0.33 -8.15
N SER A 220 10.08 0.20 -9.34
CA SER A 220 8.78 0.82 -9.63
C SER A 220 8.39 0.61 -11.10
N ALA A 221 7.21 0.04 -11.35
CA ALA A 221 6.65 -0.08 -12.69
C ALA A 221 5.11 -0.20 -12.65
N ASN A 222 4.43 0.51 -13.55
CA ASN A 222 2.98 0.41 -13.78
C ASN A 222 2.12 0.56 -12.50
N GLY A 223 2.50 1.49 -11.60
CA GLY A 223 1.79 1.75 -10.34
C GLY A 223 2.06 0.72 -9.23
N ILE A 224 2.96 -0.23 -9.45
CA ILE A 224 3.47 -1.13 -8.40
C ILE A 224 4.86 -0.64 -7.98
N HIS A 225 5.02 -0.42 -6.69
CA HIS A 225 6.28 0.00 -6.07
C HIS A 225 6.73 -1.07 -5.08
N ILE A 226 8.04 -1.28 -4.98
CA ILE A 226 8.61 -2.32 -4.13
C ILE A 226 9.83 -1.76 -3.38
N PHE A 227 9.79 -1.86 -2.06
CA PHE A 227 10.98 -1.77 -1.20
C PHE A 227 11.47 -3.18 -0.88
N SER A 228 12.76 -3.45 -1.09
CA SER A 228 13.32 -4.78 -0.83
C SER A 228 14.79 -4.70 -0.42
N ASP A 229 15.26 -5.67 0.36
CA ASP A 229 16.68 -5.85 0.70
C ASP A 229 17.56 -6.25 -0.51
N ARG A 230 16.91 -6.64 -1.62
CA ARG A 230 17.58 -6.99 -2.88
C ARG A 230 17.07 -6.15 -4.05
N ARG A 231 17.88 -5.99 -5.07
CA ARG A 231 17.47 -5.34 -6.32
C ARG A 231 16.48 -6.21 -7.08
N ILE A 232 15.40 -5.59 -7.54
CA ILE A 232 14.42 -6.20 -8.43
C ILE A 232 14.56 -5.53 -9.80
N ASP A 233 14.64 -6.34 -10.84
CA ASP A 233 14.74 -5.84 -12.23
C ASP A 233 13.43 -5.18 -12.64
N GLU A 234 13.49 -3.86 -12.88
CA GLU A 234 12.32 -3.07 -13.28
C GLU A 234 11.82 -3.42 -14.68
N SER A 235 12.67 -3.96 -15.55
CA SER A 235 12.25 -4.39 -16.88
C SER A 235 11.35 -5.62 -16.76
N ILE A 236 11.72 -6.57 -15.93
CA ILE A 236 10.90 -7.75 -15.62
C ILE A 236 9.61 -7.31 -14.91
N LEU A 237 9.73 -6.43 -13.90
CA LEU A 237 8.57 -5.90 -13.19
C LEU A 237 7.59 -5.23 -14.16
N ARG A 238 8.09 -4.41 -15.11
CA ARG A 238 7.28 -3.72 -16.12
C ARG A 238 6.56 -4.68 -17.05
N ILE A 239 7.23 -5.76 -17.48
CA ILE A 239 6.62 -6.79 -18.33
C ILE A 239 5.51 -7.50 -17.55
N VAL A 240 5.81 -7.95 -16.33
CA VAL A 240 4.89 -8.75 -15.51
C VAL A 240 3.66 -7.95 -15.09
N THR A 241 3.82 -6.67 -14.75
CA THR A 241 2.72 -5.77 -14.38
C THR A 241 2.05 -5.12 -15.60
N GLY A 242 2.56 -5.37 -16.81
CA GLY A 242 1.98 -4.88 -18.05
C GLY A 242 0.60 -5.46 -18.34
N ARG A 243 -0.21 -4.73 -19.10
CA ARG A 243 -1.63 -4.97 -19.35
C ARG A 243 -1.96 -6.43 -19.74
N TRP A 244 -1.18 -7.04 -20.61
CA TRP A 244 -1.49 -8.38 -21.13
C TRP A 244 -1.07 -9.48 -20.16
N VAL A 245 0.14 -9.38 -19.60
CA VAL A 245 0.66 -10.38 -18.66
C VAL A 245 -0.16 -10.37 -17.39
N SER A 246 -0.45 -9.20 -16.81
CA SER A 246 -1.23 -9.09 -15.59
C SER A 246 -2.66 -9.65 -15.75
N ARG A 247 -3.29 -9.54 -16.92
CA ARG A 247 -4.61 -10.15 -17.17
C ARG A 247 -4.57 -11.68 -17.24
N ALA A 248 -3.50 -12.25 -17.75
CA ALA A 248 -3.35 -13.71 -17.87
C ALA A 248 -2.81 -14.34 -16.58
N ALA A 249 -2.07 -13.58 -15.76
CA ALA A 249 -1.38 -14.07 -14.57
C ALA A 249 -2.31 -14.80 -13.58
N PRO A 250 -3.49 -14.27 -13.18
CA PRO A 250 -4.37 -14.96 -12.24
C PRO A 250 -4.79 -16.34 -12.70
N TRP A 251 -5.17 -16.47 -13.97
CA TRP A 251 -5.58 -17.74 -14.53
C TRP A 251 -4.43 -18.76 -14.52
N TRP A 252 -3.24 -18.33 -14.96
CA TRP A 252 -2.07 -19.20 -15.05
C TRP A 252 -1.56 -19.61 -13.65
N VAL A 253 -1.47 -18.66 -12.72
CA VAL A 253 -1.03 -18.88 -11.34
C VAL A 253 -2.00 -19.81 -10.61
N ARG A 254 -3.31 -19.56 -10.72
CA ARG A 254 -4.34 -20.42 -10.12
C ARG A 254 -4.25 -21.88 -10.60
N ARG A 255 -3.90 -22.11 -11.87
CA ARG A 255 -3.67 -23.49 -12.36
C ARG A 255 -2.43 -24.15 -11.76
N ARG A 256 -1.46 -23.39 -11.31
CA ARG A 256 -0.20 -23.89 -10.72
C ARG A 256 -0.26 -24.06 -9.22
N LEU A 257 -0.90 -23.15 -8.52
CA LEU A 257 -0.97 -23.16 -7.05
C LEU A 257 -2.22 -23.88 -6.53
N GLY A 258 -3.29 -23.94 -7.33
CA GLY A 258 -4.62 -24.33 -6.87
C GLY A 258 -5.32 -23.20 -6.12
N SER A 259 -6.63 -23.04 -6.30
CA SER A 259 -7.40 -22.06 -5.53
C SER A 259 -7.59 -22.52 -4.09
N LYS A 260 -7.51 -21.61 -3.13
CA LYS A 260 -7.81 -21.88 -1.73
C LYS A 260 -9.30 -21.73 -1.37
N THR A 261 -10.15 -21.37 -2.32
CA THR A 261 -11.58 -21.09 -2.08
C THR A 261 -12.27 -22.23 -1.32
N PHE A 262 -12.12 -23.48 -1.79
CA PHE A 262 -12.78 -24.62 -1.16
C PHE A 262 -12.06 -25.11 0.11
N SER A 263 -10.72 -25.14 0.12
CA SER A 263 -9.98 -25.51 1.33
C SER A 263 -10.19 -24.52 2.48
N ASP A 264 -10.31 -23.24 2.16
CA ASP A 264 -10.65 -22.20 3.16
C ASP A 264 -12.08 -22.40 3.69
N HIS A 265 -13.03 -22.75 2.82
CA HIS A 265 -14.39 -23.06 3.22
C HIS A 265 -14.44 -24.26 4.19
N GLU A 266 -13.80 -25.36 3.85
CA GLU A 266 -13.70 -26.55 4.71
C GLU A 266 -13.07 -26.23 6.06
N LEU A 267 -11.96 -25.44 6.06
CA LEU A 267 -11.30 -24.99 7.27
C LEU A 267 -12.24 -24.16 8.17
N MET A 268 -13.05 -23.31 7.57
CA MET A 268 -14.00 -22.47 8.32
C MET A 268 -15.16 -23.27 8.87
N LEU A 269 -15.67 -24.28 8.14
CA LEU A 269 -16.68 -25.19 8.66
C LEU A 269 -16.19 -25.95 9.89
N GLN A 270 -14.93 -26.41 9.90
CA GLN A 270 -14.33 -27.08 11.06
C GLN A 270 -14.19 -26.18 12.30
N LYS A 271 -14.18 -24.85 12.14
CA LYS A 271 -14.12 -23.90 13.26
C LYS A 271 -15.48 -23.53 13.83
N ILE A 272 -16.56 -23.84 13.11
CA ILE A 272 -17.95 -23.52 13.51
C ILE A 272 -18.58 -24.71 14.25
N GLY A 273 -18.18 -25.94 13.94
CA GLY A 273 -18.63 -27.18 14.59
C GLY A 273 -17.76 -27.55 15.77
#